data_c3706849ca8084f2ff383201c36481b7
#
_entry.id   c3706849ca8084f2ff383201c36481b7
#
_cell.length_a   1.000
_cell.length_b   1.000
_cell.length_c   1.000
_cell.angle_alpha   90.00
_cell.angle_beta   90.00
_cell.angle_gamma   90.00
#
_symmetry.space_group_name_H-M   'P 1'
#
loop_
_entity.id
_entity.type
_entity.pdbx_description
1 polymer ?
#
loop_
_entity_poly.entity_id
_entity_poly.type
_entity_poly.pdbx_seq_one_letter_code
_entity_poly.pdbx_strand_id
1 'polypeptide(L)'
;MEKRILLTLLLALTSVAGLRGQSDGYEWPTDPQVLEKLDRWQDLKFGVLMHWGLYSVPGIVESWNICNEDWIVRPEGSTYEGYKQWYWGLSKEFNPVDFNPDQWASVFEDAGMKYMIFTTKHHDGFCLFDSEYTDFTVAKAGPFASNPRRDIARYVFDAFRTKDFMIGAYFSKPDWHCEWFWSPYYATPNRRINYKVDQHPDWWKNYVTFTKNQLGEITGGRYGKLDILWLDGGWITGDEVGLNEILPEARRVSPGLICVDRTIQGPNENYQTPEQTIPETQLDHPWESCMTLGNDWGWTPDPHYKSARRVIDTLAEITAKGGALALGVGPTPSGIIEEKAAVILREIGRWLRRCGEAIYNTRITERYNDGNIWFTASKDGGTLYAVYALPEGESLPPEISWTGNVPKGKVTVLNNGKKVKASVNKDGTVTVYLPKGLVEEPVALKFSL
;
A
#
# COMPACT_ATOMS: atom_id res chain seq x y z
N MET A 1 -24.66 32.32 34.06
CA MET A 1 -23.20 32.09 34.00
C MET A 1 -22.95 30.88 33.08
N GLU A 2 -23.35 31.01 31.83
CA GLU A 2 -23.16 29.97 30.81
C GLU A 2 -23.20 30.64 29.45
N LYS A 3 -22.05 31.10 28.95
CA LYS A 3 -21.81 31.54 27.57
C LYS A 3 -20.35 31.96 27.42
N ARG A 4 -19.41 31.00 27.50
CA ARG A 4 -17.98 31.26 27.15
C ARG A 4 -17.21 29.95 27.02
N ILE A 5 -17.66 28.99 26.21
CA ILE A 5 -16.83 27.84 25.77
C ILE A 5 -17.29 27.39 24.35
N LEU A 6 -17.35 28.30 23.38
CA LEU A 6 -17.63 27.91 21.99
C LEU A 6 -16.89 28.79 20.97
N LEU A 7 -15.74 29.35 21.31
CA LEU A 7 -15.02 30.25 20.39
C LEU A 7 -13.51 29.97 20.30
N THR A 8 -13.05 28.79 20.66
CA THR A 8 -11.60 28.46 20.62
C THR A 8 -11.23 27.28 19.73
N LEU A 9 -12.17 26.71 18.96
CA LEU A 9 -11.89 25.62 18.01
C LEU A 9 -11.94 26.03 16.54
N LEU A 10 -12.16 27.29 16.22
CA LEU A 10 -12.26 27.77 14.83
C LEU A 10 -11.05 28.58 14.34
N LEU A 11 -9.96 28.65 15.09
CA LEU A 11 -8.78 29.48 14.77
C LEU A 11 -7.49 28.71 14.46
N ALA A 12 -7.57 27.37 14.34
CA ALA A 12 -6.42 26.54 13.94
C ALA A 12 -6.42 26.11 12.45
N LEU A 13 -7.39 26.55 11.66
CA LEU A 13 -7.56 26.17 10.26
C LEU A 13 -7.15 27.24 9.24
N THR A 14 -6.53 28.34 9.65
CA THR A 14 -6.25 29.48 8.73
C THR A 14 -4.77 29.80 8.51
N SER A 15 -3.82 28.88 8.70
CA SER A 15 -2.40 29.15 8.42
C SER A 15 -1.71 28.15 7.49
N VAL A 16 -2.43 27.39 6.67
CA VAL A 16 -1.85 26.56 5.58
C VAL A 16 -2.35 27.07 4.21
N ALA A 17 -2.44 28.36 4.05
CA ALA A 17 -2.73 28.97 2.74
C ALA A 17 -1.45 29.57 2.14
N GLY A 18 -0.55 28.71 1.62
CA GLY A 18 0.71 29.25 1.08
C GLY A 18 1.59 28.33 0.25
N LEU A 19 1.17 27.16 -0.17
CA LEU A 19 1.90 26.33 -1.15
C LEU A 19 0.88 25.49 -1.93
N ARG A 20 0.14 26.10 -2.85
CA ARG A 20 -0.66 25.35 -3.83
C ARG A 20 0.26 24.96 -4.97
N GLY A 21 0.86 23.76 -4.88
CA GLY A 21 1.21 22.99 -6.05
C GLY A 21 -0.07 22.76 -6.86
N GLN A 22 0.07 22.61 -8.16
CA GLN A 22 -1.04 22.31 -9.05
C GLN A 22 -1.68 20.98 -8.58
N SER A 23 -2.91 21.01 -8.06
CA SER A 23 -3.67 19.79 -7.75
C SER A 23 -4.01 19.12 -9.09
N ASP A 24 -3.44 17.95 -9.36
CA ASP A 24 -3.71 17.16 -10.57
C ASP A 24 -5.12 16.51 -10.51
N GLY A 25 -6.16 17.33 -10.23
CA GLY A 25 -7.55 16.89 -10.18
C GLY A 25 -7.96 16.12 -8.92
N TYR A 26 -7.11 16.10 -7.85
CA TYR A 26 -7.47 15.45 -6.59
C TYR A 26 -8.61 16.18 -5.87
N GLU A 27 -9.61 15.43 -5.43
CA GLU A 27 -10.75 15.93 -4.67
C GLU A 27 -10.65 15.51 -3.19
N TRP A 28 -10.49 16.49 -2.30
CA TRP A 28 -10.48 16.22 -0.87
C TRP A 28 -11.84 15.66 -0.40
N PRO A 29 -11.85 14.58 0.42
CA PRO A 29 -13.10 14.12 1.02
C PRO A 29 -13.72 15.19 1.92
N THR A 30 -15.05 15.23 1.94
CA THR A 30 -15.82 16.19 2.77
C THR A 30 -16.31 15.58 4.07
N ASP A 31 -16.32 14.25 4.22
CA ASP A 31 -16.70 13.55 5.43
C ASP A 31 -15.63 13.71 6.51
N PRO A 32 -15.95 14.33 7.68
CA PRO A 32 -14.98 14.55 8.75
C PRO A 32 -14.34 13.27 9.29
N GLN A 33 -15.06 12.14 9.29
CA GLN A 33 -14.53 10.87 9.78
C GLN A 33 -13.53 10.27 8.78
N VAL A 34 -13.75 10.47 7.48
CA VAL A 34 -12.77 10.08 6.43
C VAL A 34 -11.52 10.94 6.54
N LEU A 35 -11.67 12.26 6.75
CA LEU A 35 -10.54 13.18 6.93
C LEU A 35 -9.70 12.82 8.16
N GLU A 36 -10.34 12.52 9.29
CA GLU A 36 -9.65 12.09 10.52
C GLU A 36 -8.89 10.75 10.30
N LYS A 37 -9.53 9.78 9.64
CA LYS A 37 -8.91 8.50 9.32
C LYS A 37 -7.74 8.69 8.37
N LEU A 38 -7.88 9.56 7.38
CA LEU A 38 -6.85 9.86 6.38
C LEU A 38 -5.63 10.56 7.03
N ASP A 39 -5.85 11.51 7.94
CA ASP A 39 -4.76 12.14 8.72
C ASP A 39 -4.01 11.12 9.59
N ARG A 40 -4.75 10.20 10.25
CA ARG A 40 -4.15 9.07 10.97
C ARG A 40 -3.37 8.14 10.03
N TRP A 41 -3.91 7.81 8.86
CA TRP A 41 -3.21 6.98 7.87
C TRP A 41 -1.91 7.65 7.38
N GLN A 42 -1.94 8.97 7.14
CA GLN A 42 -0.75 9.74 6.78
C GLN A 42 0.34 9.72 7.88
N ASP A 43 0.00 9.47 9.13
CA ASP A 43 0.97 9.31 10.22
C ASP A 43 1.70 7.96 10.16
N LEU A 44 1.11 6.94 9.55
CA LEU A 44 1.62 5.57 9.53
C LEU A 44 2.76 5.34 8.53
N LYS A 45 2.78 6.02 7.40
CA LYS A 45 3.86 6.09 6.41
C LYS A 45 4.29 4.79 5.73
N PHE A 46 4.20 3.63 6.39
CA PHE A 46 4.74 2.37 5.90
C PHE A 46 3.76 1.22 6.12
N GLY A 47 3.38 0.55 5.07
CA GLY A 47 2.47 -0.59 5.07
C GLY A 47 2.91 -1.71 4.15
N VAL A 48 2.17 -2.82 4.19
CA VAL A 48 2.33 -3.96 3.28
C VAL A 48 1.15 -4.08 2.33
N LEU A 49 1.43 -4.37 1.07
CA LEU A 49 0.44 -4.78 0.05
C LEU A 49 0.70 -6.25 -0.28
N MET A 50 -0.23 -7.13 0.09
CA MET A 50 -0.04 -8.57 -0.08
C MET A 50 -0.83 -9.09 -1.27
N HIS A 51 -0.13 -9.47 -2.35
CA HIS A 51 -0.69 -10.17 -3.49
C HIS A 51 -0.54 -11.68 -3.31
N TRP A 52 -1.66 -12.38 -3.24
CA TRP A 52 -1.70 -13.83 -3.13
C TRP A 52 -2.92 -14.39 -3.84
N GLY A 53 -2.76 -15.57 -4.45
CA GLY A 53 -3.82 -16.20 -5.23
C GLY A 53 -3.30 -17.39 -6.03
N LEU A 54 -4.02 -17.79 -7.06
CA LEU A 54 -3.71 -18.95 -7.89
C LEU A 54 -2.34 -18.84 -8.57
N TYR A 55 -1.94 -17.64 -8.97
CA TYR A 55 -0.66 -17.35 -9.61
C TYR A 55 0.56 -17.71 -8.75
N SER A 56 0.41 -17.77 -7.44
CA SER A 56 1.48 -18.20 -6.54
C SER A 56 1.78 -19.70 -6.67
N VAL A 57 0.80 -20.53 -7.07
CA VAL A 57 0.99 -21.99 -7.19
C VAL A 57 2.10 -22.33 -8.19
N PRO A 58 2.06 -21.87 -9.45
CA PRO A 58 3.16 -22.02 -10.38
C PRO A 58 4.27 -20.98 -10.22
N GLY A 59 4.09 -19.93 -9.40
CA GLY A 59 5.06 -18.85 -9.24
C GLY A 59 5.23 -18.00 -10.50
N ILE A 60 4.15 -17.45 -11.01
CA ILE A 60 4.11 -16.63 -12.23
C ILE A 60 3.58 -15.23 -11.92
N VAL A 61 3.73 -14.30 -12.87
CA VAL A 61 3.13 -12.97 -12.75
C VAL A 61 1.63 -13.11 -12.46
N GLU A 62 1.06 -12.20 -11.70
CA GLU A 62 -0.32 -12.30 -11.19
C GLU A 62 -1.33 -12.68 -12.30
N SER A 63 -2.61 -12.58 -12.07
CA SER A 63 -3.71 -12.93 -13.00
C SER A 63 -3.50 -12.51 -14.47
N TRP A 64 -2.60 -11.56 -14.74
CA TRP A 64 -2.31 -11.04 -16.09
C TRP A 64 -1.96 -12.13 -17.10
N ASN A 65 -1.44 -13.26 -16.64
CA ASN A 65 -1.16 -14.43 -17.51
C ASN A 65 -2.35 -14.89 -18.35
N ILE A 66 -3.58 -14.74 -17.83
CA ILE A 66 -4.80 -15.11 -18.54
C ILE A 66 -5.41 -13.94 -19.32
N CYS A 67 -4.79 -12.76 -19.27
CA CYS A 67 -5.20 -11.61 -20.08
C CYS A 67 -4.50 -11.64 -21.44
N ASN A 68 -5.19 -11.30 -22.52
CA ASN A 68 -4.61 -11.31 -23.86
C ASN A 68 -4.01 -9.95 -24.21
N GLU A 69 -3.02 -9.51 -23.42
CA GLU A 69 -2.25 -8.30 -23.64
C GLU A 69 -0.93 -8.62 -24.36
N ASP A 70 -0.43 -7.68 -25.17
CA ASP A 70 0.72 -7.91 -26.06
C ASP A 70 2.03 -8.20 -25.30
N TRP A 71 2.15 -7.77 -24.04
CA TRP A 71 3.35 -7.97 -23.21
C TRP A 71 3.35 -9.31 -22.45
N ILE A 72 2.25 -10.07 -22.49
CA ILE A 72 2.14 -11.36 -21.80
C ILE A 72 2.77 -12.46 -22.65
N VAL A 73 3.78 -13.10 -22.08
CA VAL A 73 4.46 -14.27 -22.67
C VAL A 73 3.97 -15.54 -22.01
N ARG A 74 3.50 -16.48 -22.81
CA ARG A 74 3.07 -17.82 -22.38
C ARG A 74 4.04 -18.88 -22.89
N PRO A 75 4.08 -20.07 -22.27
CA PRO A 75 4.92 -21.16 -22.75
C PRO A 75 4.65 -21.48 -24.24
N GLU A 76 5.71 -21.72 -24.98
CA GLU A 76 5.63 -22.08 -26.39
C GLU A 76 4.72 -23.28 -26.63
N GLY A 77 3.88 -23.23 -27.67
CA GLY A 77 2.90 -24.28 -27.99
C GLY A 77 1.61 -24.23 -27.19
N SER A 78 1.48 -23.33 -26.23
CA SER A 78 0.21 -23.13 -25.50
C SER A 78 -0.85 -22.48 -26.39
N THR A 79 -2.04 -23.06 -26.44
CA THR A 79 -3.21 -22.28 -26.92
C THR A 79 -3.71 -21.38 -25.83
N TYR A 80 -4.26 -20.22 -26.20
CA TYR A 80 -4.77 -19.26 -25.22
C TYR A 80 -5.89 -19.86 -24.33
N GLU A 81 -6.83 -20.54 -24.95
CA GLU A 81 -7.94 -21.17 -24.22
C GLU A 81 -7.45 -22.31 -23.31
N GLY A 82 -6.52 -23.13 -23.79
CA GLY A 82 -5.91 -24.20 -22.98
C GLY A 82 -5.16 -23.63 -21.77
N TYR A 83 -4.45 -22.50 -21.94
CA TYR A 83 -3.75 -21.83 -20.87
C TYR A 83 -4.71 -21.27 -19.80
N LYS A 84 -5.83 -20.62 -20.22
CA LYS A 84 -6.86 -20.14 -19.29
C LYS A 84 -7.47 -21.29 -18.49
N GLN A 85 -7.81 -22.39 -19.15
CA GLN A 85 -8.38 -23.56 -18.49
C GLN A 85 -7.40 -24.18 -17.48
N TRP A 86 -6.12 -24.28 -17.85
CA TRP A 86 -5.08 -24.70 -16.92
C TRP A 86 -4.98 -23.76 -15.71
N TYR A 87 -4.91 -22.44 -15.93
CA TYR A 87 -4.81 -21.47 -14.84
C TYR A 87 -5.98 -21.56 -13.88
N TRP A 88 -7.22 -21.57 -14.38
CA TRP A 88 -8.39 -21.70 -13.52
C TRP A 88 -8.46 -23.04 -12.79
N GLY A 89 -7.89 -24.07 -13.41
CA GLY A 89 -7.70 -25.39 -12.80
C GLY A 89 -6.82 -25.37 -11.55
N LEU A 90 -5.92 -24.37 -11.40
CA LEU A 90 -5.07 -24.18 -10.21
C LEU A 90 -5.88 -24.00 -8.92
N SER A 91 -7.14 -23.60 -9.03
CA SER A 91 -8.06 -23.56 -7.86
C SER A 91 -8.22 -24.92 -7.16
N LYS A 92 -8.00 -26.02 -7.88
CA LYS A 92 -8.02 -27.39 -7.36
C LYS A 92 -6.69 -27.81 -6.73
N GLU A 93 -5.63 -27.01 -6.95
CA GLU A 93 -4.27 -27.27 -6.47
C GLU A 93 -3.89 -26.32 -5.32
N PHE A 94 -4.57 -25.16 -5.19
CA PHE A 94 -4.29 -24.17 -4.17
C PHE A 94 -4.52 -24.75 -2.76
N ASN A 95 -3.42 -25.04 -2.07
CA ASN A 95 -3.43 -25.70 -0.77
C ASN A 95 -2.33 -25.16 0.16
N PRO A 96 -2.49 -23.96 0.73
CA PRO A 96 -1.48 -23.34 1.57
C PRO A 96 -1.40 -24.01 2.97
N VAL A 97 -0.76 -25.16 3.02
CA VAL A 97 -0.68 -26.01 4.24
C VAL A 97 0.04 -25.32 5.42
N ASP A 98 0.93 -24.38 5.14
CA ASP A 98 1.72 -23.64 6.13
C ASP A 98 1.11 -22.27 6.45
N PHE A 99 -0.12 -21.98 6.00
CA PHE A 99 -0.80 -20.70 6.22
C PHE A 99 -0.89 -20.37 7.71
N ASN A 100 -0.18 -19.35 8.11
CA ASN A 100 -0.15 -18.83 9.48
C ASN A 100 -0.20 -17.30 9.50
N PRO A 101 -1.41 -16.72 9.56
CA PRO A 101 -1.58 -15.26 9.51
C PRO A 101 -1.00 -14.52 10.72
N ASP A 102 -0.92 -15.18 11.90
CA ASP A 102 -0.28 -14.59 13.08
C ASP A 102 1.23 -14.41 12.88
N GLN A 103 1.87 -15.37 12.19
CA GLN A 103 3.27 -15.24 11.80
C GLN A 103 3.47 -14.12 10.78
N TRP A 104 2.57 -14.00 9.79
CA TRP A 104 2.63 -12.88 8.83
C TRP A 104 2.55 -11.54 9.55
N ALA A 105 1.53 -11.36 10.41
CA ALA A 105 1.35 -10.13 11.16
C ALA A 105 2.59 -9.80 12.01
N SER A 106 3.24 -10.80 12.62
CA SER A 106 4.46 -10.60 13.40
C SER A 106 5.65 -10.20 12.53
N VAL A 107 5.83 -10.80 11.35
CA VAL A 107 6.91 -10.43 10.41
C VAL A 107 6.77 -8.97 9.97
N PHE A 108 5.56 -8.51 9.63
CA PHE A 108 5.34 -7.15 9.19
C PHE A 108 5.34 -6.13 10.35
N GLU A 109 4.91 -6.52 11.55
CA GLU A 109 5.10 -5.72 12.76
C GLU A 109 6.59 -5.52 13.06
N ASP A 110 7.40 -6.58 13.00
CA ASP A 110 8.85 -6.53 13.17
C ASP A 110 9.53 -5.65 12.12
N ALA A 111 9.00 -5.59 10.91
CA ALA A 111 9.44 -4.70 9.85
C ALA A 111 9.13 -3.21 10.14
N GLY A 112 8.26 -2.91 11.12
CA GLY A 112 7.80 -1.56 11.45
C GLY A 112 6.60 -1.11 10.64
N MET A 113 5.96 -1.98 9.87
CA MET A 113 4.76 -1.65 9.10
C MET A 113 3.56 -1.38 10.01
N LYS A 114 2.64 -0.51 9.60
CA LYS A 114 1.54 0.00 10.42
C LYS A 114 0.16 -0.18 9.79
N TYR A 115 0.08 -0.47 8.51
CA TYR A 115 -1.14 -0.82 7.81
C TYR A 115 -0.88 -1.97 6.83
N MET A 116 -1.93 -2.67 6.49
CA MET A 116 -1.87 -3.74 5.53
C MET A 116 -3.00 -3.64 4.52
N ILE A 117 -2.73 -4.07 3.30
CA ILE A 117 -3.72 -4.20 2.23
C ILE A 117 -3.61 -5.64 1.72
N PHE A 118 -4.67 -6.43 1.90
CA PHE A 118 -4.70 -7.82 1.50
C PHE A 118 -5.56 -8.03 0.27
N THR A 119 -5.03 -8.73 -0.73
CA THR A 119 -5.76 -9.10 -1.95
C THR A 119 -6.86 -10.11 -1.64
N THR A 120 -8.08 -9.63 -1.44
CA THR A 120 -9.24 -10.50 -1.22
C THR A 120 -9.67 -11.21 -2.49
N LYS A 121 -9.53 -10.54 -3.65
CA LYS A 121 -9.76 -11.07 -5.00
C LYS A 121 -8.94 -10.25 -5.99
N HIS A 122 -8.13 -10.92 -6.82
CA HIS A 122 -7.45 -10.30 -7.96
C HIS A 122 -8.30 -10.39 -9.24
N HIS A 123 -7.81 -9.93 -10.38
CA HIS A 123 -8.56 -9.89 -11.65
C HIS A 123 -9.03 -11.26 -12.15
N ASP A 124 -8.35 -12.35 -11.75
CA ASP A 124 -8.74 -13.73 -12.12
C ASP A 124 -10.07 -14.20 -11.52
N GLY A 125 -10.61 -13.44 -10.55
CA GLY A 125 -11.87 -13.75 -9.89
C GLY A 125 -11.78 -14.75 -8.73
N PHE A 126 -10.59 -15.31 -8.44
CA PHE A 126 -10.45 -16.25 -7.33
C PHE A 126 -10.50 -15.53 -5.98
N CYS A 127 -11.53 -15.85 -5.19
CA CYS A 127 -11.75 -15.21 -3.89
C CYS A 127 -10.95 -15.92 -2.79
N LEU A 128 -10.14 -15.14 -2.05
CA LEU A 128 -9.50 -15.58 -0.80
C LEU A 128 -10.39 -15.38 0.44
N PHE A 129 -11.68 -15.18 0.20
CA PHE A 129 -12.74 -15.09 1.22
C PHE A 129 -13.91 -16.01 0.85
N ASP A 130 -14.71 -16.39 1.84
CA ASP A 130 -15.84 -17.30 1.65
C ASP A 130 -17.04 -16.55 1.04
N SER A 131 -17.01 -16.33 -0.28
CA SER A 131 -18.10 -15.65 -1.01
C SER A 131 -19.30 -16.58 -1.19
N GLU A 132 -20.51 -16.05 -0.99
CA GLU A 132 -21.77 -16.73 -1.28
C GLU A 132 -22.16 -16.65 -2.77
N TYR A 133 -21.54 -15.74 -3.53
CA TYR A 133 -21.90 -15.41 -4.90
C TYR A 133 -21.09 -16.15 -5.96
N THR A 134 -20.08 -16.91 -5.55
CA THR A 134 -19.28 -17.76 -6.45
C THR A 134 -18.81 -19.02 -5.75
N ASP A 135 -18.61 -20.09 -6.52
CA ASP A 135 -17.90 -21.27 -6.07
C ASP A 135 -16.39 -21.20 -6.35
N PHE A 136 -15.94 -20.16 -7.08
CA PHE A 136 -14.53 -19.89 -7.37
C PHE A 136 -13.87 -19.15 -6.19
N THR A 137 -13.80 -19.84 -5.06
CA THR A 137 -13.25 -19.32 -3.79
C THR A 137 -12.47 -20.41 -3.08
N VAL A 138 -11.42 -20.00 -2.38
CA VAL A 138 -10.60 -20.90 -1.55
C VAL A 138 -11.43 -21.68 -0.51
N ALA A 139 -12.56 -21.13 -0.09
CA ALA A 139 -13.44 -21.76 0.90
C ALA A 139 -14.27 -22.93 0.33
N LYS A 140 -14.35 -23.06 -1.00
CA LYS A 140 -15.15 -24.08 -1.69
C LYS A 140 -14.35 -24.90 -2.69
N ALA A 141 -13.34 -24.30 -3.35
CA ALA A 141 -12.53 -24.97 -4.34
C ALA A 141 -11.25 -25.56 -3.73
N GLY A 142 -10.86 -26.73 -4.23
CA GLY A 142 -9.60 -27.39 -3.89
C GLY A 142 -9.50 -27.94 -2.47
N PRO A 143 -8.31 -28.46 -2.11
CA PRO A 143 -8.13 -29.19 -0.85
C PRO A 143 -8.19 -28.29 0.39
N PHE A 144 -7.84 -27.01 0.26
CA PHE A 144 -7.89 -26.07 1.39
C PHE A 144 -9.32 -25.75 1.86
N ALA A 145 -10.33 -26.05 1.06
CA ALA A 145 -11.75 -25.89 1.44
C ALA A 145 -12.14 -26.70 2.69
N SER A 146 -11.41 -27.77 3.01
CA SER A 146 -11.60 -28.56 4.23
C SER A 146 -10.88 -27.99 5.46
N ASN A 147 -10.00 -26.99 5.28
CA ASN A 147 -9.24 -26.40 6.37
C ASN A 147 -10.16 -25.52 7.24
N PRO A 148 -10.07 -25.57 8.58
CA PRO A 148 -10.82 -24.66 9.46
C PRO A 148 -10.57 -23.16 9.15
N ARG A 149 -9.41 -22.82 8.57
CA ARG A 149 -9.02 -21.45 8.20
C ARG A 149 -9.29 -21.15 6.70
N ARG A 150 -10.23 -21.87 6.06
CA ARG A 150 -10.53 -21.72 4.64
C ARG A 150 -11.00 -20.32 4.22
N ASP A 151 -11.61 -19.54 5.12
CA ASP A 151 -11.94 -18.13 4.90
C ASP A 151 -10.70 -17.27 5.22
N ILE A 152 -9.70 -17.32 4.32
CA ILE A 152 -8.36 -16.77 4.53
C ILE A 152 -8.42 -15.29 4.94
N ALA A 153 -9.21 -14.47 4.24
CA ALA A 153 -9.32 -13.03 4.52
C ALA A 153 -9.71 -12.74 5.97
N ARG A 154 -10.62 -13.53 6.55
CA ARG A 154 -11.01 -13.41 7.96
C ARG A 154 -9.81 -13.54 8.88
N TYR A 155 -9.08 -14.65 8.74
CA TYR A 155 -7.94 -14.95 9.61
C TYR A 155 -6.79 -13.96 9.43
N VAL A 156 -6.55 -13.48 8.20
CA VAL A 156 -5.56 -12.44 7.92
C VAL A 156 -5.96 -11.14 8.62
N PHE A 157 -7.17 -10.64 8.40
CA PHE A 157 -7.62 -9.39 9.03
C PHE A 157 -7.63 -9.46 10.56
N ASP A 158 -8.07 -10.59 11.13
CA ASP A 158 -8.10 -10.77 12.58
C ASP A 158 -6.68 -10.79 13.17
N ALA A 159 -5.73 -11.51 12.55
CA ALA A 159 -4.34 -11.54 13.01
C ALA A 159 -3.69 -10.15 13.01
N PHE A 160 -3.87 -9.37 11.93
CA PHE A 160 -3.28 -8.02 11.84
C PHE A 160 -3.94 -7.02 12.80
N ARG A 161 -5.25 -7.17 13.11
CA ARG A 161 -5.91 -6.36 14.15
C ARG A 161 -5.29 -6.56 15.53
N THR A 162 -4.83 -7.78 15.86
CA THR A 162 -4.15 -8.03 17.14
C THR A 162 -2.84 -7.27 17.29
N LYS A 163 -2.29 -6.75 16.19
CA LYS A 163 -1.05 -5.98 16.10
C LYS A 163 -1.29 -4.48 15.82
N ASP A 164 -2.52 -4.01 15.99
CA ASP A 164 -2.93 -2.61 15.78
C ASP A 164 -2.65 -2.05 14.37
N PHE A 165 -2.66 -2.91 13.36
CA PHE A 165 -2.61 -2.48 11.97
C PHE A 165 -3.92 -1.83 11.52
N MET A 166 -3.85 -0.78 10.70
CA MET A 166 -5.00 -0.44 9.85
C MET A 166 -5.23 -1.55 8.83
N ILE A 167 -6.49 -1.95 8.66
CA ILE A 167 -6.89 -3.09 7.83
C ILE A 167 -7.43 -2.61 6.50
N GLY A 168 -6.74 -2.96 5.43
CA GLY A 168 -7.11 -2.70 4.05
C GLY A 168 -7.52 -3.96 3.31
N ALA A 169 -8.63 -3.87 2.59
CA ALA A 169 -9.06 -4.89 1.64
C ALA A 169 -8.80 -4.40 0.21
N TYR A 170 -7.89 -5.05 -0.49
CA TYR A 170 -7.79 -4.93 -1.95
C TYR A 170 -8.89 -5.76 -2.59
N PHE A 171 -9.55 -5.19 -3.56
CA PHE A 171 -10.56 -5.87 -4.36
C PHE A 171 -10.48 -5.42 -5.82
N SER A 172 -10.33 -6.37 -6.74
CA SER A 172 -10.41 -6.09 -8.17
C SER A 172 -11.86 -5.88 -8.59
N LYS A 173 -12.15 -4.73 -9.19
CA LYS A 173 -13.46 -4.48 -9.82
C LYS A 173 -13.68 -5.42 -10.99
N PRO A 174 -12.79 -5.53 -11.99
CA PRO A 174 -12.89 -6.56 -13.03
C PRO A 174 -12.83 -7.97 -12.45
N ASP A 175 -13.55 -8.89 -13.06
CA ASP A 175 -13.54 -10.31 -12.72
C ASP A 175 -13.52 -11.16 -13.99
N TRP A 176 -12.36 -11.69 -14.30
CA TRP A 176 -12.14 -12.42 -15.56
C TRP A 176 -12.69 -13.85 -15.56
N HIS A 177 -13.07 -14.39 -14.40
CA HIS A 177 -13.78 -15.65 -14.29
C HIS A 177 -15.30 -15.49 -14.42
N CYS A 178 -15.82 -14.30 -14.12
CA CYS A 178 -17.24 -14.01 -14.21
C CYS A 178 -17.72 -14.05 -15.67
N GLU A 179 -18.65 -14.95 -15.98
CA GLU A 179 -19.21 -15.10 -17.32
C GLU A 179 -19.93 -13.85 -17.86
N TRP A 180 -20.34 -12.96 -16.96
CA TRP A 180 -20.95 -11.69 -17.31
C TRP A 180 -19.92 -10.57 -17.53
N PHE A 181 -18.63 -10.82 -17.27
CA PHE A 181 -17.52 -9.92 -17.61
C PHE A 181 -16.76 -10.43 -18.84
N TRP A 182 -16.25 -11.66 -18.78
CA TRP A 182 -15.70 -12.38 -19.93
C TRP A 182 -16.65 -13.48 -20.36
N SER A 183 -17.56 -13.09 -21.27
CA SER A 183 -18.56 -14.02 -21.80
C SER A 183 -17.90 -15.17 -22.57
N PRO A 184 -18.29 -16.43 -22.31
CA PRO A 184 -17.75 -17.61 -23.02
C PRO A 184 -18.17 -17.66 -24.49
N TYR A 185 -19.09 -16.80 -24.92
CA TYR A 185 -19.58 -16.75 -26.31
C TYR A 185 -18.72 -15.89 -27.23
N TYR A 186 -17.77 -15.13 -26.67
CA TYR A 186 -16.89 -14.23 -27.41
C TYR A 186 -15.42 -14.48 -27.09
N ALA A 187 -14.53 -14.19 -28.05
CA ALA A 187 -13.11 -14.21 -27.79
C ALA A 187 -12.75 -13.18 -26.73
N THR A 188 -11.79 -13.53 -25.86
CA THR A 188 -11.25 -12.59 -24.84
C THR A 188 -10.14 -11.76 -25.47
N PRO A 189 -10.36 -10.45 -25.73
CA PRO A 189 -9.38 -9.65 -26.46
C PRO A 189 -8.26 -9.12 -25.55
N ASN A 190 -8.61 -8.64 -24.35
CA ASN A 190 -7.72 -7.97 -23.39
C ASN A 190 -8.39 -7.91 -22.01
N ARG A 191 -7.93 -6.98 -21.17
CA ARG A 191 -8.43 -6.75 -19.78
C ARG A 191 -9.90 -6.32 -19.69
N ARG A 192 -10.51 -5.85 -20.77
CA ARG A 192 -11.89 -5.29 -20.78
C ARG A 192 -12.93 -6.38 -21.03
N ILE A 193 -14.20 -6.03 -20.87
CA ILE A 193 -15.32 -6.87 -21.28
C ILE A 193 -15.19 -7.24 -22.76
N ASN A 194 -15.62 -8.43 -23.12
CA ASN A 194 -15.49 -8.98 -24.47
C ASN A 194 -16.77 -8.92 -25.30
N TYR A 195 -17.72 -8.12 -24.88
CA TYR A 195 -18.99 -7.88 -25.58
C TYR A 195 -19.37 -6.38 -25.55
N LYS A 196 -20.38 -5.99 -26.29
CA LYS A 196 -20.94 -4.64 -26.26
C LYS A 196 -22.09 -4.55 -25.27
N VAL A 197 -22.02 -3.62 -24.30
CA VAL A 197 -23.03 -3.46 -23.24
C VAL A 197 -24.40 -3.12 -23.80
N ASP A 198 -24.49 -2.31 -24.86
CA ASP A 198 -25.76 -1.96 -25.53
C ASP A 198 -26.48 -3.15 -26.17
N GLN A 199 -25.71 -4.19 -26.54
CA GLN A 199 -26.25 -5.44 -27.09
C GLN A 199 -26.64 -6.46 -26.01
N HIS A 200 -25.97 -6.39 -24.82
CA HIS A 200 -26.14 -7.31 -23.70
C HIS A 200 -26.29 -6.57 -22.36
N PRO A 201 -27.26 -5.65 -22.22
CA PRO A 201 -27.39 -4.83 -21.00
C PRO A 201 -27.67 -5.67 -19.74
N ASP A 202 -28.33 -6.81 -19.88
CA ASP A 202 -28.60 -7.71 -18.75
C ASP A 202 -27.33 -8.40 -18.24
N TRP A 203 -26.38 -8.70 -19.10
CA TRP A 203 -25.08 -9.28 -18.66
C TRP A 203 -24.31 -8.26 -17.84
N TRP A 204 -24.23 -7.02 -18.32
CA TRP A 204 -23.60 -5.94 -17.57
C TRP A 204 -24.29 -5.71 -16.21
N LYS A 205 -25.62 -5.70 -16.17
CA LYS A 205 -26.38 -5.59 -14.92
C LYS A 205 -26.09 -6.74 -13.96
N ASN A 206 -25.99 -7.97 -14.47
CA ASN A 206 -25.65 -9.14 -13.66
C ASN A 206 -24.23 -9.03 -13.08
N TYR A 207 -23.25 -8.62 -13.91
CA TYR A 207 -21.88 -8.37 -13.46
C TYR A 207 -21.83 -7.28 -12.36
N VAL A 208 -22.49 -6.16 -12.56
CA VAL A 208 -22.58 -5.08 -11.55
C VAL A 208 -23.20 -5.59 -10.25
N THR A 209 -24.30 -6.35 -10.34
CA THR A 209 -24.96 -6.94 -9.17
C THR A 209 -24.04 -7.92 -8.45
N PHE A 210 -23.34 -8.80 -9.18
CA PHE A 210 -22.37 -9.74 -8.64
C PHE A 210 -21.23 -9.01 -7.90
N THR A 211 -20.66 -7.97 -8.52
CA THR A 211 -19.56 -7.18 -7.93
C THR A 211 -20.01 -6.44 -6.67
N LYS A 212 -21.21 -5.81 -6.72
CA LYS A 212 -21.81 -5.14 -5.55
C LYS A 212 -22.02 -6.10 -4.38
N ASN A 213 -22.53 -7.29 -4.66
CA ASN A 213 -22.78 -8.30 -3.64
C ASN A 213 -21.48 -8.74 -2.96
N GLN A 214 -20.42 -9.01 -3.73
CA GLN A 214 -19.11 -9.38 -3.17
C GLN A 214 -18.49 -8.23 -2.37
N LEU A 215 -18.58 -6.99 -2.85
CA LEU A 215 -18.14 -5.81 -2.08
C LEU A 215 -18.96 -5.67 -0.78
N GLY A 216 -20.26 -5.93 -0.82
CA GLY A 216 -21.13 -5.97 0.36
C GLY A 216 -20.72 -7.03 1.37
N GLU A 217 -20.27 -8.22 0.94
CA GLU A 217 -19.73 -9.26 1.84
C GLU A 217 -18.50 -8.76 2.59
N ILE A 218 -17.56 -8.10 1.88
CA ILE A 218 -16.30 -7.63 2.44
C ILE A 218 -16.54 -6.44 3.38
N THR A 219 -17.36 -5.47 2.98
CA THR A 219 -17.56 -4.21 3.71
C THR A 219 -18.70 -4.25 4.73
N GLY A 220 -19.59 -5.25 4.66
CA GLY A 220 -20.81 -5.37 5.48
C GLY A 220 -20.60 -5.80 6.94
N GLY A 221 -19.36 -5.89 7.42
CA GLY A 221 -19.03 -6.20 8.80
C GLY A 221 -18.74 -7.68 9.09
N ARG A 222 -18.96 -8.58 8.15
CA ARG A 222 -18.61 -10.00 8.28
C ARG A 222 -17.13 -10.21 8.62
N TYR A 223 -16.26 -9.34 8.10
CA TYR A 223 -14.80 -9.36 8.30
C TYR A 223 -14.34 -8.32 9.35
N GLY A 224 -15.24 -7.81 10.19
CA GLY A 224 -14.97 -6.73 11.13
C GLY A 224 -14.89 -5.37 10.42
N LYS A 225 -14.43 -4.34 11.15
CA LYS A 225 -14.23 -3.00 10.57
C LYS A 225 -13.02 -2.98 9.65
N LEU A 226 -13.19 -2.38 8.49
CA LEU A 226 -12.10 -2.05 7.57
C LEU A 226 -11.71 -0.59 7.71
N ASP A 227 -10.45 -0.28 7.49
CA ASP A 227 -9.93 1.08 7.46
C ASP A 227 -9.75 1.59 6.03
N ILE A 228 -9.41 0.69 5.09
CA ILE A 228 -9.15 1.01 3.69
C ILE A 228 -9.89 0.01 2.80
N LEU A 229 -10.63 0.51 1.81
CA LEU A 229 -11.12 -0.25 0.67
C LEU A 229 -10.31 0.17 -0.55
N TRP A 230 -9.45 -0.71 -1.03
CA TRP A 230 -8.52 -0.47 -2.12
C TRP A 230 -8.99 -1.18 -3.40
N LEU A 231 -9.60 -0.42 -4.30
CA LEU A 231 -10.22 -0.94 -5.52
C LEU A 231 -9.26 -0.84 -6.70
N ASP A 232 -8.98 -1.95 -7.33
CA ASP A 232 -8.14 -2.01 -8.51
C ASP A 232 -8.95 -2.22 -9.80
N GLY A 233 -8.27 -2.10 -10.95
CA GLY A 233 -8.87 -2.22 -12.26
C GLY A 233 -9.50 -0.92 -12.75
N GLY A 234 -8.69 0.14 -12.87
CA GLY A 234 -9.12 1.49 -13.25
C GLY A 234 -9.75 1.63 -14.65
N TRP A 235 -9.85 0.52 -15.42
CA TRP A 235 -10.61 0.48 -16.67
C TRP A 235 -12.11 0.18 -16.44
N ILE A 236 -12.53 -0.06 -15.21
CA ILE A 236 -13.90 -0.08 -14.72
C ILE A 236 -13.97 0.92 -13.56
N THR A 237 -14.85 1.90 -13.65
CA THR A 237 -14.99 2.92 -12.61
C THR A 237 -15.82 2.38 -11.43
N GLY A 238 -15.61 2.97 -10.24
CA GLY A 238 -16.44 2.67 -9.09
C GLY A 238 -17.93 2.99 -9.33
N ASP A 239 -18.22 4.06 -10.06
CA ASP A 239 -19.60 4.44 -10.40
C ASP A 239 -20.28 3.38 -11.27
N GLU A 240 -19.58 2.77 -12.23
CA GLU A 240 -20.11 1.69 -13.07
C GLU A 240 -20.50 0.45 -12.25
N VAL A 241 -19.80 0.17 -11.13
CA VAL A 241 -20.13 -0.95 -10.24
C VAL A 241 -20.95 -0.54 -9.01
N GLY A 242 -21.50 0.67 -9.01
CA GLY A 242 -22.41 1.15 -7.97
C GLY A 242 -21.73 1.48 -6.63
N LEU A 243 -20.48 1.95 -6.64
CA LEU A 243 -19.70 2.29 -5.44
C LEU A 243 -20.41 3.37 -4.60
N ASN A 244 -21.08 4.32 -5.23
CA ASN A 244 -21.84 5.37 -4.55
C ASN A 244 -23.03 4.83 -3.72
N GLU A 245 -23.50 3.62 -4.00
CA GLU A 245 -24.52 2.93 -3.19
C GLU A 245 -23.88 2.09 -2.08
N ILE A 246 -22.67 1.54 -2.32
CA ILE A 246 -21.96 0.65 -1.39
C ILE A 246 -21.29 1.44 -0.25
N LEU A 247 -20.62 2.56 -0.57
CA LEU A 247 -19.82 3.30 0.39
C LEU A 247 -20.60 3.86 1.59
N PRO A 248 -21.83 4.40 1.44
CA PRO A 248 -22.61 4.83 2.59
C PRO A 248 -22.88 3.69 3.58
N GLU A 249 -23.21 2.50 3.09
CA GLU A 249 -23.43 1.32 3.91
C GLU A 249 -22.13 0.81 4.54
N ALA A 250 -21.04 0.77 3.77
CA ALA A 250 -19.71 0.40 4.26
C ALA A 250 -19.22 1.34 5.36
N ARG A 251 -19.44 2.66 5.22
CA ARG A 251 -19.08 3.67 6.23
C ARG A 251 -19.96 3.63 7.47
N ARG A 252 -21.21 3.15 7.36
CA ARG A 252 -22.05 2.89 8.54
C ARG A 252 -21.47 1.77 9.41
N VAL A 253 -20.88 0.74 8.79
CA VAL A 253 -20.20 -0.37 9.49
C VAL A 253 -18.79 0.02 9.95
N SER A 254 -18.07 0.71 9.08
CA SER A 254 -16.67 1.12 9.26
C SER A 254 -16.54 2.65 9.14
N PRO A 255 -16.89 3.42 10.19
CA PRO A 255 -16.83 4.89 10.14
C PRO A 255 -15.46 5.39 9.70
N GLY A 256 -15.45 6.34 8.78
CA GLY A 256 -14.22 6.90 8.22
C GLY A 256 -13.49 6.00 7.23
N LEU A 257 -14.10 4.92 6.73
CA LEU A 257 -13.49 4.05 5.73
C LEU A 257 -12.92 4.86 4.56
N ILE A 258 -11.61 4.77 4.39
CA ILE A 258 -10.90 5.35 3.25
C ILE A 258 -11.21 4.50 2.03
N CYS A 259 -11.69 5.13 0.95
CA CYS A 259 -11.88 4.48 -0.33
C CYS A 259 -10.79 4.92 -1.31
N VAL A 260 -10.24 3.97 -2.05
CA VAL A 260 -9.26 4.21 -3.11
C VAL A 260 -9.78 3.56 -4.37
N ASP A 261 -10.51 4.32 -5.18
CA ASP A 261 -10.88 3.91 -6.54
C ASP A 261 -9.72 4.22 -7.48
N ARG A 262 -8.73 3.36 -7.44
CA ARG A 262 -7.40 3.54 -8.01
C ARG A 262 -7.44 4.01 -9.46
N THR A 263 -6.70 5.07 -9.76
CA THR A 263 -6.58 5.73 -11.08
C THR A 263 -7.88 6.39 -11.61
N ILE A 264 -8.93 6.43 -10.79
CA ILE A 264 -10.17 7.12 -11.12
C ILE A 264 -10.27 8.38 -10.28
N GLN A 265 -9.97 9.53 -10.91
CA GLN A 265 -10.09 10.83 -10.25
C GLN A 265 -11.50 11.08 -9.76
N GLY A 266 -11.62 11.64 -8.56
CA GLY A 266 -12.90 12.00 -7.96
C GLY A 266 -13.02 11.69 -6.47
N PRO A 267 -14.20 11.83 -5.87
CA PRO A 267 -14.42 11.77 -4.43
C PRO A 267 -14.15 10.39 -3.80
N ASN A 268 -14.02 9.35 -4.61
CA ASN A 268 -13.75 7.98 -4.18
C ASN A 268 -12.27 7.56 -4.27
N GLU A 269 -11.37 8.45 -4.74
CA GLU A 269 -9.93 8.29 -4.67
C GLU A 269 -9.39 9.13 -3.50
N ASN A 270 -9.58 8.67 -2.24
CA ASN A 270 -9.22 9.44 -1.05
C ASN A 270 -7.70 9.59 -0.86
N TYR A 271 -6.88 8.84 -1.58
CA TYR A 271 -5.46 9.09 -1.83
C TYR A 271 -5.04 8.51 -3.18
N GLN A 272 -4.09 9.15 -3.84
CA GLN A 272 -3.58 8.69 -5.12
C GLN A 272 -2.55 7.55 -4.94
N THR A 273 -2.41 6.70 -5.95
CA THR A 273 -1.57 5.50 -5.87
C THR A 273 -0.63 5.37 -7.06
N PRO A 274 0.42 6.22 -7.17
CA PRO A 274 1.46 6.01 -8.18
C PRO A 274 2.11 4.63 -8.00
N GLU A 275 2.10 3.85 -9.08
CA GLU A 275 2.61 2.48 -9.06
C GLU A 275 4.05 2.41 -9.52
N GLN A 276 4.92 1.75 -8.74
CA GLN A 276 6.36 1.56 -9.01
C GLN A 276 7.11 2.87 -9.27
N THR A 277 6.53 4.00 -8.92
CA THR A 277 7.09 5.33 -9.14
C THR A 277 6.94 6.22 -7.91
N ILE A 278 7.77 7.25 -7.84
CA ILE A 278 7.68 8.31 -6.84
C ILE A 278 7.46 9.62 -7.60
N PRO A 279 6.49 10.47 -7.23
CA PRO A 279 6.32 11.78 -7.84
C PRO A 279 7.63 12.58 -7.84
N GLU A 280 7.87 13.37 -8.88
CA GLU A 280 9.11 14.16 -8.98
C GLU A 280 9.24 15.17 -7.84
N THR A 281 8.10 15.76 -7.45
CA THR A 281 8.02 16.78 -6.39
C THR A 281 7.04 16.37 -5.30
N GLN A 282 7.00 17.16 -4.22
CA GLN A 282 5.95 17.04 -3.20
C GLN A 282 4.56 17.22 -3.80
N LEU A 283 3.60 16.42 -3.35
CA LEU A 283 2.18 16.64 -3.62
C LEU A 283 1.50 17.29 -2.39
N ASP A 284 0.47 18.08 -2.63
CA ASP A 284 -0.29 18.80 -1.61
C ASP A 284 -1.50 18.00 -1.08
N HIS A 285 -1.62 16.75 -1.52
CA HIS A 285 -2.69 15.82 -1.15
C HIS A 285 -2.13 14.44 -0.76
N PRO A 286 -2.93 13.58 -0.11
CA PRO A 286 -2.52 12.24 0.28
C PRO A 286 -2.20 11.35 -0.93
N TRP A 287 -1.12 10.58 -0.83
CA TRP A 287 -0.73 9.62 -1.84
C TRP A 287 0.09 8.47 -1.25
N GLU A 288 0.07 7.34 -1.92
CA GLU A 288 0.77 6.12 -1.58
C GLU A 288 1.54 5.59 -2.78
N SER A 289 2.84 5.47 -2.68
CA SER A 289 3.57 4.70 -3.67
C SER A 289 3.44 3.22 -3.35
N CYS A 290 2.85 2.45 -4.26
CA CYS A 290 2.83 1.00 -4.15
C CYS A 290 3.99 0.43 -4.98
N MET A 291 4.91 -0.30 -4.32
CA MET A 291 6.14 -0.84 -4.91
C MET A 291 6.37 -2.27 -4.45
N THR A 292 6.89 -3.10 -5.32
CA THR A 292 7.26 -4.48 -4.98
C THR A 292 8.58 -4.55 -4.20
N LEU A 293 8.69 -5.46 -3.25
CA LEU A 293 9.98 -5.83 -2.64
C LEU A 293 10.82 -6.64 -3.63
N GLY A 294 10.20 -7.60 -4.34
CA GLY A 294 10.80 -8.40 -5.41
C GLY A 294 10.55 -7.82 -6.80
N ASN A 295 10.56 -8.68 -7.82
CA ASN A 295 10.28 -8.31 -9.21
C ASN A 295 8.77 -8.15 -9.48
N ASP A 296 7.96 -9.02 -8.88
CA ASP A 296 6.52 -9.15 -9.10
C ASP A 296 5.73 -8.82 -7.83
N TRP A 297 4.43 -8.59 -7.96
CA TRP A 297 3.54 -8.35 -6.81
C TRP A 297 3.32 -9.62 -6.00
N GLY A 298 3.06 -10.75 -6.69
CA GLY A 298 2.99 -12.07 -6.11
C GLY A 298 4.39 -12.67 -5.91
N TRP A 299 4.44 -13.79 -5.19
CA TRP A 299 5.68 -14.56 -5.08
C TRP A 299 6.00 -15.27 -6.40
N THR A 300 7.26 -15.17 -6.83
CA THR A 300 7.82 -15.91 -7.98
C THR A 300 9.11 -16.61 -7.54
N PRO A 301 9.50 -17.75 -8.16
CA PRO A 301 10.78 -18.41 -7.86
C PRO A 301 11.97 -17.48 -8.11
N ASP A 302 13.00 -17.55 -7.27
CA ASP A 302 14.22 -16.74 -7.35
C ASP A 302 13.99 -15.23 -7.48
N PRO A 303 13.20 -14.63 -6.56
CA PRO A 303 12.91 -13.20 -6.61
C PRO A 303 14.18 -12.39 -6.36
N HIS A 304 14.40 -11.36 -7.17
CA HIS A 304 15.45 -10.37 -6.91
C HIS A 304 14.91 -9.30 -5.96
N TYR A 305 15.09 -9.53 -4.68
CA TYR A 305 14.63 -8.58 -3.65
C TYR A 305 15.51 -7.34 -3.58
N LYS A 306 14.88 -6.19 -3.43
CA LYS A 306 15.55 -4.94 -3.06
C LYS A 306 16.19 -5.10 -1.69
N SER A 307 17.36 -4.49 -1.48
CA SER A 307 18.02 -4.48 -0.18
C SER A 307 17.23 -3.66 0.84
N ALA A 308 17.43 -3.94 2.14
CA ALA A 308 16.85 -3.13 3.21
C ALA A 308 17.25 -1.64 3.08
N ARG A 309 18.50 -1.36 2.71
CA ARG A 309 19.03 -0.01 2.44
C ARG A 309 18.17 0.67 1.36
N ARG A 310 17.98 0.01 0.21
CA ARG A 310 17.19 0.57 -0.89
C ARG A 310 15.75 0.89 -0.48
N VAL A 311 15.11 0.02 0.30
CA VAL A 311 13.74 0.26 0.78
C VAL A 311 13.70 1.43 1.77
N ILE A 312 14.68 1.56 2.68
CA ILE A 312 14.76 2.68 3.63
C ILE A 312 14.97 4.00 2.90
N ASP A 313 15.86 4.05 1.90
CA ASP A 313 16.10 5.24 1.07
C ASP A 313 14.83 5.65 0.34
N THR A 314 14.14 4.69 -0.28
CA THR A 314 12.84 4.89 -0.95
C THR A 314 11.79 5.43 0.03
N LEU A 315 11.70 4.87 1.24
CA LEU A 315 10.75 5.32 2.27
C LEU A 315 11.07 6.74 2.74
N ALA A 316 12.34 7.10 2.89
CA ALA A 316 12.76 8.46 3.25
C ALA A 316 12.37 9.48 2.18
N GLU A 317 12.61 9.18 0.90
CA GLU A 317 12.18 10.01 -0.21
C GLU A 317 10.66 10.20 -0.25
N ILE A 318 9.90 9.10 -0.20
CA ILE A 318 8.44 9.11 -0.22
C ILE A 318 7.88 9.95 0.93
N THR A 319 8.38 9.78 2.15
CA THR A 319 7.89 10.53 3.31
C THR A 319 8.24 12.01 3.25
N ALA A 320 9.42 12.37 2.76
CA ALA A 320 9.82 13.77 2.54
C ALA A 320 8.96 14.45 1.47
N LYS A 321 8.45 13.69 0.51
CA LYS A 321 7.51 14.17 -0.52
C LYS A 321 6.04 14.10 -0.09
N GLY A 322 5.75 13.68 1.15
CA GLY A 322 4.40 13.69 1.74
C GLY A 322 3.60 12.40 1.60
N GLY A 323 4.19 11.37 0.99
CA GLY A 323 3.53 10.10 0.73
C GLY A 323 3.67 9.04 1.83
N ALA A 324 3.10 7.88 1.54
CA ALA A 324 3.27 6.62 2.25
C ALA A 324 3.78 5.54 1.28
N LEU A 325 4.45 4.52 1.80
CA LEU A 325 4.90 3.36 1.04
C LEU A 325 4.09 2.13 1.40
N ALA A 326 3.39 1.54 0.41
CA ALA A 326 2.85 0.19 0.48
C ALA A 326 3.82 -0.77 -0.21
N LEU A 327 4.57 -1.55 0.57
CA LEU A 327 5.56 -2.48 0.04
C LEU A 327 4.91 -3.82 -0.30
N GLY A 328 5.00 -4.21 -1.58
CA GLY A 328 4.46 -5.47 -2.09
C GLY A 328 5.28 -6.67 -1.61
N VAL A 329 4.65 -7.58 -0.88
CA VAL A 329 5.25 -8.85 -0.42
C VAL A 329 4.23 -9.96 -0.58
N GLY A 330 4.45 -10.85 -1.54
CA GLY A 330 3.59 -12.01 -1.80
C GLY A 330 4.01 -13.24 -0.95
N PRO A 331 3.05 -13.91 -0.29
CA PRO A 331 3.31 -15.23 0.31
C PRO A 331 3.60 -16.30 -0.75
N THR A 332 4.39 -17.31 -0.37
CA THR A 332 4.65 -18.49 -1.19
C THR A 332 3.38 -19.35 -1.40
N PRO A 333 3.38 -20.32 -2.32
CA PRO A 333 2.24 -21.22 -2.50
C PRO A 333 1.81 -21.96 -1.24
N SER A 334 2.76 -22.28 -0.35
CA SER A 334 2.46 -22.97 0.92
C SER A 334 1.89 -22.05 1.99
N GLY A 335 1.94 -20.73 1.80
CA GLY A 335 1.40 -19.73 2.73
C GLY A 335 2.41 -19.18 3.74
N ILE A 336 3.71 -19.18 3.42
CA ILE A 336 4.74 -18.55 4.25
C ILE A 336 5.27 -17.26 3.60
N ILE A 337 5.77 -16.35 4.40
CA ILE A 337 6.63 -15.26 3.90
C ILE A 337 8.03 -15.83 3.73
N GLU A 338 8.57 -15.75 2.52
CA GLU A 338 9.89 -16.32 2.22
C GLU A 338 10.97 -15.76 3.17
N GLU A 339 11.85 -16.64 3.66
CA GLU A 339 12.85 -16.25 4.66
C GLU A 339 13.80 -15.15 4.16
N LYS A 340 14.14 -15.14 2.87
CA LYS A 340 14.94 -14.05 2.29
C LYS A 340 14.24 -12.69 2.43
N ALA A 341 12.94 -12.63 2.13
CA ALA A 341 12.12 -11.42 2.34
C ALA A 341 12.03 -11.06 3.82
N ALA A 342 11.77 -12.04 4.69
CA ALA A 342 11.66 -11.82 6.14
C ALA A 342 12.97 -11.28 6.75
N VAL A 343 14.15 -11.71 6.27
CA VAL A 343 15.45 -11.16 6.70
C VAL A 343 15.53 -9.68 6.37
N ILE A 344 15.22 -9.28 5.13
CA ILE A 344 15.26 -7.89 4.69
C ILE A 344 14.26 -7.05 5.50
N LEU A 345 13.04 -7.54 5.71
CA LEU A 345 12.01 -6.88 6.50
C LEU A 345 12.48 -6.65 7.96
N ARG A 346 13.11 -7.62 8.59
CA ARG A 346 13.70 -7.46 9.92
C ARG A 346 14.83 -6.44 9.95
N GLU A 347 15.61 -6.30 8.87
CA GLU A 347 16.64 -5.25 8.74
C GLU A 347 16.02 -3.86 8.68
N ILE A 348 14.99 -3.66 7.87
CA ILE A 348 14.21 -2.42 7.81
C ILE A 348 13.68 -2.08 9.21
N GLY A 349 13.07 -3.06 9.88
CA GLY A 349 12.53 -2.87 11.23
C GLY A 349 13.59 -2.52 12.28
N ARG A 350 14.80 -3.09 12.18
CA ARG A 350 15.92 -2.69 13.08
C ARG A 350 16.30 -1.22 12.91
N TRP A 351 16.32 -0.72 11.69
CA TRP A 351 16.55 0.70 11.41
C TRP A 351 15.39 1.56 11.94
N LEU A 352 14.14 1.20 11.63
CA LEU A 352 12.94 1.94 12.04
C LEU A 352 12.76 2.01 13.56
N ARG A 353 13.17 1.00 14.32
CA ARG A 353 13.15 1.05 15.79
C ARG A 353 14.04 2.15 16.36
N ARG A 354 15.11 2.55 15.67
CA ARG A 354 16.03 3.61 16.09
C ARG A 354 15.71 4.95 15.46
N CYS A 355 15.35 4.93 14.19
CA CYS A 355 15.24 6.10 13.34
C CYS A 355 13.80 6.45 12.96
N GLY A 356 12.82 5.63 13.36
CA GLY A 356 11.43 5.74 12.90
C GLY A 356 10.72 7.04 13.26
N GLU A 357 11.20 7.79 14.25
CA GLU A 357 10.66 9.13 14.52
C GLU A 357 10.91 10.12 13.37
N ALA A 358 11.88 9.86 12.49
CA ALA A 358 12.11 10.64 11.28
C ALA A 358 11.14 10.27 10.12
N ILE A 359 10.36 9.19 10.30
CA ILE A 359 9.43 8.65 9.31
C ILE A 359 7.99 8.84 9.78
N TYR A 360 7.61 8.22 10.91
CA TYR A 360 6.23 8.21 11.40
C TYR A 360 5.83 9.56 12.00
N ASN A 361 4.55 9.90 11.88
CA ASN A 361 3.98 11.15 12.41
C ASN A 361 4.68 12.41 11.86
N THR A 362 5.28 12.32 10.67
CA THR A 362 5.97 13.45 10.03
C THR A 362 5.10 14.11 8.96
N ARG A 363 5.46 15.35 8.64
CA ARG A 363 4.86 16.15 7.57
C ARG A 363 5.96 16.72 6.67
N ILE A 364 5.56 17.22 5.53
CA ILE A 364 6.42 17.86 4.55
C ILE A 364 7.04 19.15 5.10
N THR A 365 8.18 19.53 4.52
CA THR A 365 8.87 20.82 4.76
C THR A 365 9.08 21.53 3.43
N GLU A 366 9.23 22.85 3.45
CA GLU A 366 9.48 23.64 2.23
C GLU A 366 10.77 23.18 1.54
N ARG A 367 11.83 22.96 2.31
CA ARG A 367 13.11 22.43 1.82
C ARG A 367 13.21 20.97 2.18
N TYR A 368 12.66 20.11 1.35
CA TYR A 368 12.52 18.67 1.62
C TYR A 368 13.66 17.81 1.08
N ASN A 369 14.54 18.37 0.24
CA ASN A 369 15.65 17.62 -0.35
C ASN A 369 16.90 18.49 -0.57
N ASP A 370 18.06 17.89 -0.35
CA ASP A 370 19.35 18.40 -0.82
C ASP A 370 20.26 17.20 -1.16
N GLY A 371 20.37 16.90 -2.46
CA GLY A 371 21.09 15.70 -2.93
C GLY A 371 20.51 14.41 -2.34
N ASN A 372 21.33 13.67 -1.60
CA ASN A 372 20.94 12.41 -0.95
C ASN A 372 20.30 12.63 0.43
N ILE A 373 19.93 13.85 0.80
CA ILE A 373 19.34 14.15 2.11
C ILE A 373 17.87 14.53 1.94
N TRP A 374 17.01 13.80 2.66
CA TRP A 374 15.57 14.00 2.68
C TRP A 374 15.13 14.57 4.02
N PHE A 375 14.33 15.63 4.00
CA PHE A 375 13.88 16.33 5.20
C PHE A 375 12.39 16.14 5.45
N THR A 376 12.05 15.91 6.71
CA THR A 376 10.67 15.90 7.23
C THR A 376 10.60 16.73 8.50
N ALA A 377 9.39 17.14 8.89
CA ALA A 377 9.15 17.79 10.17
C ALA A 377 8.21 16.95 11.04
N SER A 378 8.32 17.11 12.37
CA SER A 378 7.28 16.67 13.28
C SER A 378 5.95 17.37 12.97
N LYS A 379 4.82 16.75 13.30
CA LYS A 379 3.48 17.25 13.00
C LYS A 379 3.22 18.67 13.55
N ASP A 380 3.85 19.03 14.66
CA ASP A 380 3.80 20.37 15.27
C ASP A 380 4.82 21.37 14.68
N GLY A 381 5.67 20.92 13.75
CA GLY A 381 6.69 21.73 13.11
C GLY A 381 7.91 22.09 13.99
N GLY A 382 7.94 21.65 15.26
CA GLY A 382 9.00 22.04 16.21
C GLY A 382 10.33 21.31 16.03
N THR A 383 10.31 20.19 15.32
CA THR A 383 11.49 19.34 15.09
C THR A 383 11.63 19.03 13.60
N LEU A 384 12.85 19.13 13.09
CA LEU A 384 13.21 18.64 11.77
C LEU A 384 14.00 17.34 11.87
N TYR A 385 13.79 16.51 10.86
CA TYR A 385 14.56 15.30 10.61
C TYR A 385 15.24 15.41 9.24
N ALA A 386 16.47 14.89 9.16
CA ALA A 386 17.19 14.73 7.90
C ALA A 386 17.63 13.28 7.79
N VAL A 387 17.23 12.60 6.73
CA VAL A 387 17.65 11.24 6.43
C VAL A 387 18.63 11.29 5.26
N TYR A 388 19.90 10.97 5.52
CA TYR A 388 20.89 10.76 4.48
C TYR A 388 20.68 9.36 3.91
N ALA A 389 20.15 9.30 2.70
CA ALA A 389 20.10 8.08 1.91
C ALA A 389 21.51 7.63 1.55
N LEU A 390 21.83 6.37 1.83
CA LEU A 390 23.14 5.81 1.52
C LEU A 390 23.05 4.93 0.28
N PRO A 391 23.49 5.43 -0.89
CA PRO A 391 23.39 4.67 -2.14
C PRO A 391 24.03 3.28 -2.06
N GLU A 392 23.46 2.31 -2.77
CA GLU A 392 24.01 0.95 -2.81
C GLU A 392 25.45 0.95 -3.35
N GLY A 393 26.33 0.20 -2.68
CA GLY A 393 27.76 0.14 -3.03
C GLY A 393 28.60 1.29 -2.47
N GLU A 394 28.01 2.31 -1.87
CA GLU A 394 28.72 3.39 -1.21
C GLU A 394 28.92 3.12 0.29
N SER A 395 30.00 3.69 0.86
CA SER A 395 30.26 3.71 2.28
C SER A 395 29.84 5.03 2.90
N LEU A 396 29.51 5.02 4.20
CA LEU A 396 29.16 6.24 4.93
C LEU A 396 30.31 7.27 4.86
N PRO A 397 30.03 8.52 4.44
CA PRO A 397 31.02 9.56 4.49
C PRO A 397 31.33 9.96 5.94
N PRO A 398 32.49 10.54 6.22
CA PRO A 398 32.80 11.00 7.57
C PRO A 398 31.97 12.22 8.00
N GLU A 399 31.36 12.91 7.07
CA GLU A 399 30.51 14.08 7.27
C GLU A 399 29.39 14.14 6.23
N ILE A 400 28.28 14.79 6.59
CA ILE A 400 27.13 15.06 5.74
C ILE A 400 26.92 16.56 5.68
N SER A 401 26.70 17.11 4.50
CA SER A 401 26.49 18.56 4.31
C SER A 401 25.25 18.85 3.47
N TRP A 402 24.57 19.95 3.81
CA TRP A 402 23.40 20.46 3.07
C TRP A 402 23.30 21.99 3.17
N THR A 403 22.44 22.62 2.38
CA THR A 403 22.19 24.06 2.40
C THR A 403 20.81 24.38 2.95
N GLY A 404 20.70 25.37 3.81
CA GLY A 404 19.45 25.72 4.52
C GLY A 404 19.14 24.79 5.68
N ASN A 405 17.90 24.75 6.15
CA ASN A 405 17.49 23.92 7.32
C ASN A 405 18.53 23.94 8.44
N VAL A 406 18.90 25.15 8.90
CA VAL A 406 20.02 25.36 9.82
C VAL A 406 19.65 24.96 11.24
N PRO A 407 20.34 23.99 11.87
CA PRO A 407 20.04 23.55 13.22
C PRO A 407 20.27 24.63 14.29
N LYS A 408 19.33 24.81 15.21
CA LYS A 408 19.55 25.54 16.47
C LYS A 408 20.08 24.55 17.51
N GLY A 409 21.38 24.61 17.79
CA GLY A 409 22.01 23.78 18.81
C GLY A 409 22.59 22.46 18.29
N LYS A 410 22.46 21.39 19.09
CA LYS A 410 23.06 20.08 18.76
C LYS A 410 22.13 19.26 17.86
N VAL A 411 22.72 18.53 16.94
CA VAL A 411 22.05 17.52 16.12
C VAL A 411 22.17 16.16 16.80
N THR A 412 21.08 15.41 16.90
CA THR A 412 21.08 14.04 17.38
C THR A 412 21.16 13.08 16.20
N VAL A 413 22.11 12.17 16.19
CA VAL A 413 22.21 11.05 15.25
C VAL A 413 21.33 9.92 15.80
N LEU A 414 20.18 9.66 15.19
CA LEU A 414 19.17 8.72 15.69
C LEU A 414 19.68 7.27 15.69
N ASN A 415 20.53 6.90 14.72
CA ASN A 415 21.10 5.56 14.61
C ASN A 415 21.80 5.08 15.90
N ASN A 416 22.35 5.99 16.71
CA ASN A 416 23.06 5.65 17.95
C ASN A 416 22.77 6.59 19.14
N GLY A 417 21.88 7.57 18.98
CA GLY A 417 21.49 8.54 20.01
C GLY A 417 22.53 9.61 20.34
N LYS A 418 23.70 9.65 19.67
CA LYS A 418 24.77 10.61 19.98
C LYS A 418 24.40 12.01 19.49
N LYS A 419 24.74 13.01 20.33
CA LYS A 419 24.59 14.42 19.99
C LYS A 419 25.91 14.96 19.45
N VAL A 420 25.85 15.54 18.25
CA VAL A 420 26.98 16.14 17.55
C VAL A 420 26.76 17.65 17.34
N LYS A 421 27.84 18.38 17.07
CA LYS A 421 27.74 19.77 16.66
C LYS A 421 27.61 19.84 15.14
N ALA A 422 26.78 20.75 14.65
CA ALA A 422 26.82 21.19 13.26
C ALA A 422 27.73 22.41 13.14
N SER A 423 28.51 22.48 12.09
CA SER A 423 29.17 23.72 11.64
C SER A 423 28.31 24.37 10.56
N VAL A 424 28.24 25.69 10.60
CA VAL A 424 27.48 26.47 9.60
C VAL A 424 28.41 27.49 8.98
N ASN A 425 28.56 27.43 7.68
CA ASN A 425 29.38 28.36 6.92
C ASN A 425 28.61 29.66 6.64
N LYS A 426 29.35 30.71 6.17
CA LYS A 426 28.75 32.02 5.83
C LYS A 426 27.75 31.96 4.68
N ASP A 427 27.86 30.97 3.80
CA ASP A 427 26.94 30.69 2.70
C ASP A 427 25.69 29.90 3.10
N GLY A 428 25.56 29.54 4.38
CA GLY A 428 24.43 28.76 4.89
C GLY A 428 24.60 27.24 4.76
N THR A 429 25.78 26.77 4.33
CA THR A 429 26.08 25.33 4.29
C THR A 429 26.23 24.80 5.72
N VAL A 430 25.44 23.78 6.05
CA VAL A 430 25.50 23.03 7.30
C VAL A 430 26.34 21.78 7.08
N THR A 431 27.29 21.50 7.97
CA THR A 431 28.08 20.25 7.97
C THR A 431 27.99 19.57 9.31
N VAL A 432 27.65 18.27 9.31
CA VAL A 432 27.57 17.41 10.48
C VAL A 432 28.58 16.28 10.36
N TYR A 433 29.53 16.21 11.30
CA TYR A 433 30.51 15.13 11.37
C TYR A 433 29.90 13.90 12.01
N LEU A 434 29.90 12.77 11.30
CA LEU A 434 29.31 11.53 11.77
C LEU A 434 30.17 10.86 12.84
N PRO A 435 29.56 10.27 13.88
CA PRO A 435 30.31 9.50 14.89
C PRO A 435 30.94 8.25 14.26
N LYS A 436 32.18 7.95 14.64
CA LYS A 436 32.86 6.69 14.26
C LYS A 436 32.05 5.47 14.71
N GLY A 437 32.08 4.40 13.92
CA GLY A 437 31.48 3.10 14.23
C GLY A 437 29.95 3.04 14.04
N LEU A 438 29.40 3.91 13.21
CA LEU A 438 28.05 3.71 12.68
C LEU A 438 28.03 2.47 11.77
N VAL A 439 26.88 1.80 11.72
CA VAL A 439 26.60 0.76 10.74
C VAL A 439 26.44 1.40 9.37
N GLU A 440 26.85 0.70 8.31
CA GLU A 440 26.73 1.12 6.91
C GLU A 440 25.24 1.05 6.46
N GLU A 441 24.46 2.03 6.91
CA GLU A 441 23.02 2.14 6.67
C GLU A 441 22.64 3.62 6.55
N PRO A 442 21.43 3.98 6.05
CA PRO A 442 20.96 5.37 6.03
C PRO A 442 21.02 6.03 7.40
N VAL A 443 21.45 7.29 7.44
CA VAL A 443 21.64 8.02 8.69
C VAL A 443 20.53 9.02 8.90
N ALA A 444 19.82 8.91 10.02
CA ALA A 444 18.77 9.83 10.40
C ALA A 444 19.28 10.81 11.49
N LEU A 445 19.03 12.09 11.24
CA LEU A 445 19.40 13.22 12.10
C LEU A 445 18.15 13.91 12.61
N LYS A 446 18.19 14.40 13.85
CA LYS A 446 17.12 15.16 14.50
C LYS A 446 17.66 16.47 15.05
N PHE A 447 16.96 17.58 14.79
CA PHE A 447 17.32 18.91 15.27
C PHE A 447 16.11 19.87 15.29
N SER A 448 16.24 21.00 15.99
CA SER A 448 15.27 22.11 15.93
C SER A 448 15.76 23.18 14.96
N LEU A 449 14.83 23.95 14.37
CA LEU A 449 15.14 25.13 13.55
C LEU A 449 15.17 26.41 14.38
#